data_66f5f49a9d556853329781c7aa3c3c01
#
_entry.id   66f5f49a9d556853329781c7aa3c3c01
#
_cell.length_a   1.000
_cell.length_b   1.000
_cell.length_c   1.000
_cell.angle_alpha   90.00
_cell.angle_beta   90.00
_cell.angle_gamma   90.00
#
_symmetry.space_group_name_H-M   'P 1'
#
loop_
_entity.id
_entity.type
_entity.pdbx_description
1 polymer ?
#
loop_
_entity_poly.entity_id
_entity_poly.type
_entity_poly.pdbx_seq_one_letter_code
_entity_poly.pdbx_strand_id
1 'polypeptide(L)'
;MCKYLLLSAVCLLLLASCAAPKGSIEPVPEDMSQPNLASIYYYFAGSLVHYDGDFVSADQLYGLASAQDPKSFQIKKQILINSAYAYVNNQMPKETVIELFSNARRDYSLDSDMLNAAYIVYNQAGDRESITWVINETIARYPSTRAYLQRFYLDYEKDPNADTKYLEKATKMAGDKPDDLILVARMYSLVNPKQAIPILLKSQSIEPKREAALLLNELYLQHSGPKESTAYYRSYTYPEDRELMLHFFQTANKHRAYPVILELLPDAVSTGDSSLLGELAFAAYLKEDVAALNSLHKALVSKVSEPEQDAKVAIFLFAQSLFSQDMAAPQVFGDMFFGIQDVDDMMLYRTLRYTLLLQSGSVETSPGFYDELTKACQKLLPDTPLSRYIIAANTAVSATDSVLTNSRDQLCESFVQANRGYENDWTTVLTSYHLNGKHKEKLTLLRAAIERFPNKALFLNDLGYSLLDYPEHREEAGALISQAVALEPDNAYYQDSMAWFYMLQNQADKAYEYIHLPIQMKDIPGEIAYHIGVILIANDDRKSAVQYFKMVLDDPDYPQYHDKAKEALNAIGGDN
;
A
#
# COMPACT_ATOMS: atom_id res chain seq x y z
N MET A 1 -5.48 -1.18 4.12
CA MET A 1 -4.16 -0.65 4.50
C MET A 1 -4.16 0.85 4.77
N CYS A 2 -4.75 1.72 3.94
CA CYS A 2 -4.83 3.18 4.21
C CYS A 2 -5.55 3.59 5.51
N LYS A 3 -6.59 2.87 5.95
CA LYS A 3 -7.29 3.20 7.21
C LYS A 3 -6.42 3.08 8.46
N TYR A 4 -5.46 2.15 8.49
CA TYR A 4 -4.60 1.93 9.65
C TYR A 4 -3.41 2.90 9.73
N LEU A 5 -2.93 3.41 8.60
CA LEU A 5 -1.87 4.43 8.56
C LEU A 5 -2.36 5.82 9.00
N LEU A 6 -3.61 6.19 8.67
CA LEU A 6 -4.23 7.42 9.18
C LEU A 6 -4.52 7.33 10.69
N LEU A 7 -4.92 6.16 11.18
CA LEU A 7 -5.17 5.94 12.61
C LEU A 7 -3.90 6.06 13.45
N SER A 8 -2.77 5.50 12.99
CA SER A 8 -1.50 5.61 13.72
C SER A 8 -0.93 7.03 13.73
N ALA A 9 -1.14 7.80 12.66
CA ALA A 9 -0.73 9.21 12.59
C ALA A 9 -1.57 10.10 13.51
N VAL A 10 -2.88 9.84 13.64
CA VAL A 10 -3.76 10.59 14.56
C VAL A 10 -3.42 10.29 16.02
N CYS A 11 -3.08 9.04 16.36
CA CYS A 11 -2.62 8.70 17.71
C CYS A 11 -1.26 9.32 18.05
N LEU A 12 -0.31 9.35 17.11
CA LEU A 12 1.02 9.96 17.31
C LEU A 12 0.97 11.48 17.42
N LEU A 13 0.12 12.16 16.66
CA LEU A 13 -0.03 13.63 16.71
C LEU A 13 -0.75 14.09 18.00
N LEU A 14 -1.58 13.25 18.62
CA LEU A 14 -2.15 13.52 19.94
C LEU A 14 -1.10 13.45 21.08
N LEU A 15 0.05 12.83 20.84
CA LEU A 15 1.14 12.70 21.81
C LEU A 15 2.19 13.82 21.70
N ALA A 16 2.30 14.53 20.57
CA ALA A 16 3.45 15.38 20.26
C ALA A 16 3.38 16.86 20.72
N SER A 17 2.27 17.33 21.28
CA SER A 17 2.20 18.74 21.75
C SER A 17 2.01 18.83 23.26
N CYS A 18 3.08 18.62 24.02
CA CYS A 18 3.15 18.99 25.44
C CYS A 18 3.57 20.47 25.58
N ALA A 19 2.69 21.40 25.19
CA ALA A 19 2.76 22.77 25.67
C ALA A 19 1.79 22.89 26.85
N ALA A 20 2.32 23.02 28.05
CA ALA A 20 1.52 23.25 29.24
C ALA A 20 0.72 24.56 29.08
N PRO A 21 -0.60 24.58 29.37
CA PRO A 21 -1.36 25.82 29.41
C PRO A 21 -0.79 26.74 30.51
N LYS A 22 -0.40 27.95 30.14
CA LYS A 22 -0.13 29.01 31.12
C LYS A 22 -1.46 29.41 31.75
N GLY A 23 -1.69 29.03 33.01
CA GLY A 23 -2.71 29.67 33.82
C GLY A 23 -3.65 28.72 34.55
N SER A 24 -3.23 28.32 35.69
CA SER A 24 -3.91 28.35 37.01
C SER A 24 -2.97 27.68 38.00
N ILE A 25 -2.52 28.46 38.97
CA ILE A 25 -1.78 27.92 40.11
C ILE A 25 -2.81 27.09 40.89
N GLU A 26 -2.70 25.73 40.79
CA GLU A 26 -3.46 24.85 41.68
C GLU A 26 -3.04 25.14 43.13
N PRO A 27 -3.98 25.17 44.09
CA PRO A 27 -3.62 25.38 45.47
C PRO A 27 -2.68 24.28 45.96
N VAL A 28 -1.51 24.65 46.42
CA VAL A 28 -0.53 23.74 47.03
C VAL A 28 -1.19 23.08 48.24
N PRO A 29 -1.15 21.73 48.38
CA PRO A 29 -1.69 21.06 49.56
C PRO A 29 -1.01 21.61 50.83
N GLU A 30 -1.81 21.95 51.86
CA GLU A 30 -1.39 22.57 53.12
C GLU A 30 -0.47 21.72 54.02
N ASP A 31 -0.05 20.50 53.63
CA ASP A 31 0.85 19.65 54.44
C ASP A 31 2.29 19.65 53.88
N MET A 32 2.94 20.81 53.92
CA MET A 32 4.37 20.91 53.72
C MET A 32 5.10 20.64 55.04
N SER A 33 5.30 19.39 55.42
CA SER A 33 6.41 18.98 56.29
C SER A 33 7.72 19.44 55.64
N GLN A 34 8.63 20.07 56.38
CA GLN A 34 9.86 20.60 55.82
C GLN A 34 10.59 19.50 55.01
N PRO A 35 10.89 19.74 53.74
CA PRO A 35 11.45 18.69 52.88
C PRO A 35 12.82 18.29 53.43
N ASN A 36 13.03 16.99 53.62
CA ASN A 36 14.33 16.42 53.98
C ASN A 36 15.30 16.65 52.83
N LEU A 37 16.48 17.23 53.10
CA LEU A 37 17.52 17.51 52.12
C LEU A 37 17.89 16.26 51.29
N ALA A 38 17.90 15.08 51.90
CA ALA A 38 18.16 13.84 51.22
C ALA A 38 17.06 13.50 50.19
N SER A 39 15.78 13.72 50.55
CA SER A 39 14.65 13.53 49.63
C SER A 39 14.76 14.46 48.43
N ILE A 40 15.09 15.74 48.67
CA ILE A 40 15.30 16.72 47.59
C ILE A 40 16.43 16.29 46.66
N TYR A 41 17.56 15.87 47.22
CA TYR A 41 18.71 15.43 46.45
C TYR A 41 18.36 14.26 45.51
N TYR A 42 17.77 13.20 46.07
CA TYR A 42 17.37 12.04 45.28
C TYR A 42 16.30 12.37 44.24
N TYR A 43 15.36 13.27 44.55
CA TYR A 43 14.34 13.73 43.60
C TYR A 43 14.99 14.43 42.40
N PHE A 44 15.88 15.40 42.62
CA PHE A 44 16.55 16.09 41.52
C PHE A 44 17.52 15.20 40.74
N ALA A 45 18.24 14.31 41.41
CA ALA A 45 19.09 13.31 40.74
C ALA A 45 18.24 12.39 39.85
N GLY A 46 17.10 11.91 40.36
CA GLY A 46 16.15 11.13 39.57
C GLY A 46 15.59 11.89 38.39
N SER A 47 15.31 13.20 38.53
CA SER A 47 14.81 14.03 37.44
C SER A 47 15.84 14.25 36.33
N LEU A 48 17.12 14.39 36.66
CA LEU A 48 18.21 14.46 35.68
C LEU A 48 18.33 13.15 34.87
N VAL A 49 18.37 12.03 35.60
CA VAL A 49 18.47 10.68 34.97
C VAL A 49 17.23 10.35 34.13
N HIS A 50 16.05 10.77 34.60
CA HIS A 50 14.81 10.67 33.80
C HIS A 50 14.94 11.45 32.49
N TYR A 51 15.46 12.66 32.51
CA TYR A 51 15.67 13.49 31.33
C TYR A 51 16.64 12.85 30.34
N ASP A 52 17.65 12.13 30.82
CA ASP A 52 18.60 11.37 30.01
C ASP A 52 18.01 10.05 29.44
N GLY A 53 16.77 9.71 29.80
CA GLY A 53 16.05 8.52 29.29
C GLY A 53 16.38 7.21 30.02
N ASP A 54 17.17 7.23 31.10
CA ASP A 54 17.38 6.06 31.96
C ASP A 54 16.32 6.00 33.08
N PHE A 55 15.14 5.52 32.68
CA PHE A 55 13.98 5.48 33.55
C PHE A 55 14.12 4.46 34.69
N VAL A 56 14.96 3.43 34.54
CA VAL A 56 15.23 2.42 35.58
C VAL A 56 16.03 3.04 36.72
N SER A 57 17.13 3.71 36.41
CA SER A 57 17.92 4.40 37.42
C SER A 57 17.16 5.57 38.07
N ALA A 58 16.33 6.27 37.27
CA ALA A 58 15.45 7.32 37.78
C ALA A 58 14.42 6.74 38.79
N ASP A 59 13.83 5.58 38.53
CA ASP A 59 12.88 4.91 39.44
C ASP A 59 13.52 4.56 40.78
N GLN A 60 14.76 4.05 40.78
CA GLN A 60 15.52 3.79 41.99
C GLN A 60 15.74 5.06 42.82
N LEU A 61 16.14 6.16 42.17
CA LEU A 61 16.38 7.45 42.83
C LEU A 61 15.10 8.05 43.41
N TYR A 62 13.98 7.97 42.64
CA TYR A 62 12.68 8.39 43.17
C TYR A 62 12.19 7.48 44.30
N GLY A 63 12.50 6.20 44.28
CA GLY A 63 12.27 5.30 45.39
C GLY A 63 13.01 5.71 46.67
N LEU A 64 14.30 6.08 46.54
CA LEU A 64 15.08 6.62 47.65
C LEU A 64 14.50 7.95 48.15
N ALA A 65 14.08 8.85 47.26
CA ALA A 65 13.40 10.08 47.63
C ALA A 65 12.11 9.83 48.41
N SER A 66 11.29 8.87 47.94
CA SER A 66 10.05 8.46 48.59
C SER A 66 10.25 7.81 49.95
N ALA A 67 11.36 7.07 50.13
CA ALA A 67 11.70 6.47 51.42
C ALA A 67 12.04 7.56 52.47
N GLN A 68 12.58 8.70 52.04
CA GLN A 68 12.92 9.84 52.92
C GLN A 68 11.70 10.77 53.18
N ASP A 69 10.77 10.85 52.21
CA ASP A 69 9.52 11.62 52.31
C ASP A 69 8.34 10.87 51.70
N PRO A 70 7.78 9.89 52.41
CA PRO A 70 6.73 9.03 51.86
C PRO A 70 5.37 9.75 51.67
N LYS A 71 5.22 10.96 52.28
CA LYS A 71 3.97 11.74 52.13
C LYS A 71 4.01 12.71 50.94
N SER A 72 5.17 12.96 50.35
CA SER A 72 5.33 13.91 49.25
C SER A 72 4.50 13.51 48.03
N PHE A 73 3.50 14.32 47.73
CA PHE A 73 2.69 14.18 46.53
C PHE A 73 3.52 14.30 45.25
N GLN A 74 4.48 15.25 45.25
CA GLN A 74 5.35 15.51 44.10
C GLN A 74 6.23 14.31 43.73
N ILE A 75 6.77 13.60 44.75
CA ILE A 75 7.56 12.38 44.47
C ILE A 75 6.66 11.27 43.92
N LYS A 76 5.48 11.04 44.52
CA LYS A 76 4.51 10.06 44.03
C LYS A 76 4.09 10.34 42.58
N LYS A 77 3.83 11.62 42.27
CA LYS A 77 3.54 12.08 40.93
C LYS A 77 4.68 11.69 39.95
N GLN A 78 5.91 12.02 40.33
CA GLN A 78 7.07 11.76 39.45
C GLN A 78 7.36 10.27 39.26
N ILE A 79 7.14 9.45 40.30
CA ILE A 79 7.21 7.97 40.18
C ILE A 79 6.23 7.48 39.11
N LEU A 80 4.97 7.90 39.14
CA LEU A 80 3.96 7.50 38.15
C LEU A 80 4.35 7.94 36.74
N ILE A 81 4.79 9.19 36.57
CA ILE A 81 5.21 9.72 35.29
C ILE A 81 6.40 8.93 34.75
N ASN A 82 7.43 8.73 35.59
CA ASN A 82 8.62 7.95 35.21
C ASN A 82 8.27 6.50 34.82
N SER A 83 7.40 5.85 35.60
CA SER A 83 6.98 4.48 35.32
C SER A 83 6.20 4.37 34.00
N ALA A 84 5.42 5.39 33.64
CA ALA A 84 4.74 5.44 32.34
C ALA A 84 5.75 5.52 31.19
N TYR A 85 6.78 6.38 31.30
CA TYR A 85 7.85 6.48 30.31
C TYR A 85 8.68 5.19 30.25
N ALA A 86 9.03 4.59 31.41
CA ALA A 86 9.75 3.32 31.47
C ALA A 86 8.99 2.20 30.75
N TYR A 87 7.68 2.13 30.94
CA TYR A 87 6.83 1.14 30.27
C TYR A 87 6.78 1.34 28.75
N VAL A 88 6.56 2.57 28.28
CA VAL A 88 6.54 2.89 26.83
C VAL A 88 7.86 2.55 26.15
N ASN A 89 8.98 2.70 26.89
CA ASN A 89 10.33 2.39 26.39
C ASN A 89 10.77 0.95 26.69
N ASN A 90 9.84 0.06 27.07
CA ASN A 90 10.11 -1.33 27.40
C ASN A 90 11.16 -1.57 28.53
N GLN A 91 11.29 -0.60 29.45
CA GLN A 91 12.19 -0.68 30.61
C GLN A 91 11.44 -1.12 31.88
N MET A 92 10.10 -1.24 31.85
CA MET A 92 9.28 -1.70 32.97
C MET A 92 8.22 -2.69 32.48
N PRO A 93 7.97 -3.82 33.20
CA PRO A 93 6.94 -4.79 32.84
C PRO A 93 5.53 -4.20 32.93
N LYS A 94 4.64 -4.67 32.04
CA LYS A 94 3.24 -4.27 31.97
C LYS A 94 2.51 -4.42 33.31
N GLU A 95 2.66 -5.57 33.94
CA GLU A 95 1.99 -5.93 35.18
C GLU A 95 2.36 -4.98 36.32
N THR A 96 3.64 -4.62 36.41
CA THR A 96 4.18 -3.72 37.43
C THR A 96 3.60 -2.32 37.28
N VAL A 97 3.57 -1.78 36.08
CA VAL A 97 3.07 -0.41 35.87
C VAL A 97 1.54 -0.33 36.05
N ILE A 98 0.81 -1.34 35.60
CA ILE A 98 -0.66 -1.39 35.81
C ILE A 98 -0.99 -1.48 37.29
N GLU A 99 -0.29 -2.29 38.07
CA GLU A 99 -0.48 -2.40 39.50
C GLU A 99 -0.18 -1.05 40.20
N LEU A 100 0.90 -0.38 39.81
CA LEU A 100 1.28 0.91 40.36
C LEU A 100 0.18 1.96 40.14
N PHE A 101 -0.35 2.08 38.92
CA PHE A 101 -1.44 3.00 38.61
C PHE A 101 -2.77 2.62 39.27
N SER A 102 -3.06 1.33 39.42
CA SER A 102 -4.25 0.83 40.11
C SER A 102 -4.20 1.18 41.61
N ASN A 103 -3.02 1.04 42.23
CA ASN A 103 -2.80 1.43 43.61
C ASN A 103 -2.94 2.96 43.77
N ALA A 104 -2.28 3.73 42.90
CA ALA A 104 -2.34 5.18 42.92
C ALA A 104 -3.79 5.71 42.80
N ARG A 105 -4.60 5.14 41.89
CA ARG A 105 -6.01 5.45 41.70
C ARG A 105 -6.85 5.23 42.97
N ARG A 106 -6.51 4.20 43.75
CA ARG A 106 -7.21 3.87 45.00
C ARG A 106 -6.77 4.78 46.15
N ASP A 107 -5.49 5.11 46.20
CA ASP A 107 -4.89 5.71 47.39
C ASP A 107 -4.95 7.24 47.39
N TYR A 108 -5.05 7.88 46.22
CA TYR A 108 -5.11 9.34 46.12
C TYR A 108 -5.72 9.83 44.79
N SER A 109 -6.04 11.12 44.77
CA SER A 109 -6.61 11.77 43.59
C SER A 109 -5.50 12.10 42.59
N LEU A 110 -5.58 11.58 41.39
CA LEU A 110 -4.59 11.85 40.32
C LEU A 110 -4.80 13.26 39.77
N ASP A 111 -3.72 14.05 39.63
CA ASP A 111 -3.78 15.32 38.92
C ASP A 111 -3.77 15.13 37.39
N SER A 112 -3.78 16.26 36.65
CA SER A 112 -3.83 16.21 35.17
C SER A 112 -2.66 15.46 34.55
N ASP A 113 -1.45 15.59 35.10
CA ASP A 113 -0.25 14.96 34.55
C ASP A 113 -0.24 13.45 34.84
N MET A 114 -0.67 13.07 36.06
CA MET A 114 -0.85 11.67 36.43
C MET A 114 -1.94 11.00 35.61
N LEU A 115 -3.06 11.70 35.33
CA LEU A 115 -4.11 11.18 34.44
C LEU A 115 -3.60 11.02 33.01
N ASN A 116 -2.79 11.95 32.50
CA ASN A 116 -2.14 11.80 31.20
C ASN A 116 -1.19 10.59 31.18
N ALA A 117 -0.38 10.40 32.21
CA ALA A 117 0.48 9.23 32.34
C ALA A 117 -0.32 7.93 32.40
N ALA A 118 -1.40 7.90 33.17
CA ALA A 118 -2.33 6.78 33.24
C ALA A 118 -2.98 6.46 31.89
N TYR A 119 -3.37 7.48 31.14
CA TYR A 119 -3.89 7.31 29.78
C TYR A 119 -2.87 6.62 28.87
N ILE A 120 -1.61 7.08 28.88
CA ILE A 120 -0.52 6.49 28.09
C ILE A 120 -0.34 5.00 28.44
N VAL A 121 -0.27 4.69 29.73
CA VAL A 121 -0.08 3.32 30.23
C VAL A 121 -1.23 2.40 29.80
N TYR A 122 -2.46 2.79 30.08
CA TYR A 122 -3.63 1.95 29.78
C TYR A 122 -3.86 1.82 28.27
N ASN A 123 -3.56 2.86 27.50
CA ASN A 123 -3.64 2.81 26.04
C ASN A 123 -2.62 1.83 25.45
N GLN A 124 -1.36 1.90 25.89
CA GLN A 124 -0.31 0.96 25.48
C GLN A 124 -0.62 -0.48 25.94
N ALA A 125 -1.24 -0.63 27.10
CA ALA A 125 -1.67 -1.93 27.63
C ALA A 125 -2.93 -2.51 26.96
N GLY A 126 -3.70 -1.70 26.21
CA GLY A 126 -4.96 -2.08 25.57
C GLY A 126 -6.12 -2.21 26.58
N ASP A 127 -6.00 -1.63 27.78
CA ASP A 127 -7.03 -1.71 28.83
C ASP A 127 -8.11 -0.65 28.62
N ARG A 128 -9.12 -1.02 27.86
CA ARG A 128 -10.25 -0.15 27.46
C ARG A 128 -11.09 0.35 28.63
N GLU A 129 -11.23 -0.42 29.67
CA GLU A 129 -12.01 -0.03 30.85
C GLU A 129 -11.30 1.10 31.61
N SER A 130 -10.02 0.90 31.88
CA SER A 130 -9.19 1.89 32.56
C SER A 130 -8.99 3.16 31.72
N ILE A 131 -8.84 3.06 30.39
CA ILE A 131 -8.83 4.22 29.49
C ILE A 131 -10.13 5.02 29.64
N THR A 132 -11.27 4.35 29.61
CA THR A 132 -12.58 4.98 29.73
C THR A 132 -12.72 5.73 31.07
N TRP A 133 -12.24 5.11 32.15
CA TRP A 133 -12.22 5.75 33.46
C TRP A 133 -11.34 7.00 33.48
N VAL A 134 -10.09 6.91 32.98
CA VAL A 134 -9.16 8.06 32.95
C VAL A 134 -9.76 9.23 32.17
N ILE A 135 -10.34 8.97 31.00
CA ILE A 135 -10.91 10.04 30.19
C ILE A 135 -12.11 10.68 30.90
N ASN A 136 -12.99 9.88 31.53
CA ASN A 136 -14.13 10.41 32.26
C ASN A 136 -13.70 11.25 33.48
N GLU A 137 -12.68 10.80 34.21
CA GLU A 137 -12.10 11.56 35.32
C GLU A 137 -11.44 12.85 34.83
N THR A 138 -10.71 12.80 33.69
CA THR A 138 -10.14 13.99 33.05
C THR A 138 -11.24 14.98 32.65
N ILE A 139 -12.33 14.51 32.03
CA ILE A 139 -13.45 15.38 31.65
C ILE A 139 -14.12 16.02 32.89
N ALA A 140 -14.26 15.26 33.96
CA ALA A 140 -14.93 15.75 35.17
C ALA A 140 -14.11 16.84 35.88
N ARG A 141 -12.80 16.73 35.91
CA ARG A 141 -11.92 17.61 36.71
C ARG A 141 -11.11 18.61 35.87
N TYR A 142 -10.71 18.21 34.68
CA TYR A 142 -9.84 18.98 33.77
C TYR A 142 -10.41 18.98 32.34
N PRO A 143 -11.64 19.51 32.14
CA PRO A 143 -12.28 19.47 30.82
C PRO A 143 -11.43 20.20 29.78
N SER A 144 -11.20 19.54 28.64
CA SER A 144 -10.42 20.08 27.53
C SER A 144 -10.97 19.56 26.21
N THR A 145 -10.66 20.26 25.12
CA THR A 145 -10.98 19.81 23.76
C THR A 145 -10.51 18.39 23.55
N ARG A 146 -9.25 18.11 23.90
CA ARG A 146 -8.62 16.79 23.74
C ARG A 146 -9.35 15.69 24.52
N ALA A 147 -9.73 15.95 25.79
CA ALA A 147 -10.42 14.95 26.61
C ALA A 147 -11.78 14.57 26.00
N TYR A 148 -12.53 15.55 25.48
CA TYR A 148 -13.79 15.28 24.79
C TYR A 148 -13.58 14.53 23.48
N LEU A 149 -12.54 14.84 22.71
CA LEU A 149 -12.21 14.12 21.47
C LEU A 149 -11.79 12.67 21.76
N GLN A 150 -10.98 12.43 22.79
CA GLN A 150 -10.62 11.08 23.23
C GLN A 150 -11.86 10.28 23.63
N ARG A 151 -12.79 10.89 24.34
CA ARG A 151 -14.05 10.23 24.75
C ARG A 151 -14.92 9.87 23.55
N PHE A 152 -15.06 10.81 22.60
CA PHE A 152 -15.76 10.55 21.34
C PHE A 152 -15.10 9.41 20.57
N TYR A 153 -13.78 9.41 20.46
CA TYR A 153 -13.05 8.40 19.71
C TYR A 153 -13.25 6.99 20.27
N LEU A 154 -13.31 6.84 21.60
CA LEU A 154 -13.61 5.56 22.22
C LEU A 154 -15.04 5.05 21.88
N ASP A 155 -16.00 5.95 21.79
CA ASP A 155 -17.37 5.59 21.40
C ASP A 155 -17.42 5.23 19.91
N TYR A 156 -16.73 5.99 19.05
CA TYR A 156 -16.61 5.76 17.61
C TYR A 156 -15.94 4.44 17.27
N GLU A 157 -14.90 4.03 17.99
CA GLU A 157 -14.26 2.73 17.79
C GLU A 157 -15.18 1.55 18.09
N LYS A 158 -16.14 1.72 18.98
CA LYS A 158 -17.15 0.70 19.30
C LYS A 158 -18.30 0.70 18.29
N ASP A 159 -18.73 1.88 17.89
CA ASP A 159 -19.80 2.10 16.92
C ASP A 159 -19.48 3.32 16.05
N PRO A 160 -19.21 3.12 14.75
CA PRO A 160 -18.97 4.23 13.81
C PRO A 160 -20.14 5.24 13.70
N ASN A 161 -21.34 4.89 14.18
CA ASN A 161 -22.50 5.78 14.27
C ASN A 161 -22.69 6.39 15.67
N ALA A 162 -21.63 6.41 16.49
CA ALA A 162 -21.69 6.95 17.84
C ALA A 162 -22.22 8.39 17.88
N ASP A 163 -22.93 8.71 18.97
CA ASP A 163 -23.46 10.04 19.24
C ASP A 163 -22.37 11.12 19.23
N THR A 164 -22.60 12.21 18.51
CA THR A 164 -21.65 13.32 18.34
C THR A 164 -21.60 14.30 19.52
N LYS A 165 -22.33 14.04 20.60
CA LYS A 165 -22.42 14.94 21.79
C LYS A 165 -21.05 15.36 22.36
N TYR A 166 -20.04 14.48 22.30
CA TYR A 166 -18.70 14.80 22.77
C TYR A 166 -17.93 15.64 21.75
N LEU A 167 -18.19 15.48 20.45
CA LEU A 167 -17.66 16.38 19.42
C LEU A 167 -18.23 17.79 19.54
N GLU A 168 -19.52 17.92 19.82
CA GLU A 168 -20.16 19.21 20.07
C GLU A 168 -19.57 19.92 21.30
N LYS A 169 -19.30 19.17 22.38
CA LYS A 169 -18.63 19.70 23.57
C LYS A 169 -17.19 20.10 23.27
N ALA A 170 -16.44 19.27 22.50
CA ALA A 170 -15.10 19.61 22.07
C ALA A 170 -15.07 20.89 21.22
N THR A 171 -16.05 21.05 20.31
CA THR A 171 -16.18 22.25 19.47
C THR A 171 -16.40 23.50 20.30
N LYS A 172 -17.26 23.45 21.32
CA LYS A 172 -17.49 24.57 22.25
C LYS A 172 -16.24 24.89 23.05
N MET A 173 -15.51 23.87 23.49
CA MET A 173 -14.29 24.01 24.27
C MET A 173 -13.12 24.58 23.43
N ALA A 174 -13.04 24.21 22.16
CA ALA A 174 -12.05 24.73 21.21
C ALA A 174 -12.18 26.26 21.04
N GLY A 175 -13.41 26.79 21.02
CA GLY A 175 -13.65 28.22 20.91
C GLY A 175 -13.02 28.82 19.66
N ASP A 176 -12.05 29.71 19.86
CA ASP A 176 -11.29 30.38 18.81
C ASP A 176 -9.80 29.97 18.81
N LYS A 177 -9.49 28.76 19.29
CA LYS A 177 -8.13 28.22 19.26
C LYS A 177 -7.92 27.43 17.97
N PRO A 178 -7.07 27.89 17.02
CA PRO A 178 -6.92 27.26 15.71
C PRO A 178 -6.52 25.78 15.78
N ASP A 179 -5.58 25.41 16.64
CA ASP A 179 -5.12 24.03 16.79
C ASP A 179 -6.23 23.10 17.30
N ASP A 180 -7.00 23.55 18.29
CA ASP A 180 -8.13 22.81 18.83
C ASP A 180 -9.22 22.64 17.77
N LEU A 181 -9.50 23.68 16.96
CA LEU A 181 -10.46 23.60 15.85
C LEU A 181 -10.03 22.59 14.78
N ILE A 182 -8.73 22.52 14.45
CA ILE A 182 -8.19 21.51 13.50
C ILE A 182 -8.40 20.09 14.05
N LEU A 183 -8.11 19.86 15.33
CA LEU A 183 -8.33 18.57 15.96
C LEU A 183 -9.82 18.15 15.94
N VAL A 184 -10.71 19.08 16.24
CA VAL A 184 -12.17 18.86 16.18
C VAL A 184 -12.60 18.53 14.75
N ALA A 185 -12.14 19.28 13.77
CA ALA A 185 -12.46 19.05 12.36
C ALA A 185 -11.98 17.69 11.86
N ARG A 186 -10.80 17.22 12.30
CA ARG A 186 -10.31 15.87 12.00
C ARG A 186 -11.25 14.78 12.52
N MET A 187 -11.85 14.95 13.68
CA MET A 187 -12.84 13.98 14.18
C MET A 187 -14.16 14.07 13.40
N TYR A 188 -14.61 15.29 13.08
CA TYR A 188 -15.80 15.44 12.22
C TYR A 188 -15.59 14.86 10.83
N SER A 189 -14.38 14.88 10.27
CA SER A 189 -14.12 14.28 8.95
C SER A 189 -14.38 12.77 8.90
N LEU A 190 -14.37 12.08 10.04
CA LEU A 190 -14.68 10.66 10.14
C LEU A 190 -16.18 10.35 10.10
N VAL A 191 -17.01 11.24 10.63
CA VAL A 191 -18.45 10.98 10.86
C VAL A 191 -19.38 11.94 10.09
N ASN A 192 -18.95 13.18 9.91
CA ASN A 192 -19.69 14.20 9.16
C ASN A 192 -18.74 15.19 8.48
N PRO A 193 -18.13 14.81 7.37
CA PRO A 193 -17.14 15.64 6.64
C PRO A 193 -17.64 17.04 6.31
N LYS A 194 -18.94 17.19 6.05
CA LYS A 194 -19.54 18.51 5.75
C LYS A 194 -19.48 19.48 6.93
N GLN A 195 -19.50 18.99 8.17
CA GLN A 195 -19.33 19.84 9.35
C GLN A 195 -17.85 20.18 9.62
N ALA A 196 -16.92 19.38 9.17
CA ALA A 196 -15.49 19.65 9.32
C ALA A 196 -15.06 20.91 8.54
N ILE A 197 -15.62 21.12 7.34
CA ILE A 197 -15.28 22.25 6.46
C ILE A 197 -15.44 23.61 7.14
N PRO A 198 -16.64 24.00 7.67
CA PRO A 198 -16.80 25.30 8.31
C PRO A 198 -15.92 25.50 9.55
N ILE A 199 -15.60 24.43 10.28
CA ILE A 199 -14.70 24.49 11.44
C ILE A 199 -13.27 24.81 10.99
N LEU A 200 -12.80 24.18 9.92
CA LEU A 200 -11.48 24.47 9.35
C LEU A 200 -11.41 25.87 8.74
N LEU A 201 -12.45 26.30 8.05
CA LEU A 201 -12.53 27.68 7.52
C LEU A 201 -12.48 28.70 8.67
N LYS A 202 -13.13 28.43 9.79
CA LYS A 202 -13.02 29.25 10.99
C LYS A 202 -11.59 29.27 11.52
N SER A 203 -10.93 28.11 11.62
CA SER A 203 -9.51 28.04 12.03
C SER A 203 -8.63 28.88 11.11
N GLN A 204 -8.78 28.74 9.79
CA GLN A 204 -8.04 29.50 8.80
C GLN A 204 -8.28 31.02 8.84
N SER A 205 -9.49 31.45 9.21
CA SER A 205 -9.81 32.88 9.36
C SER A 205 -9.17 33.53 10.58
N ILE A 206 -8.84 32.73 11.62
CA ILE A 206 -8.18 33.20 12.84
C ILE A 206 -6.67 33.20 12.66
N GLU A 207 -6.13 32.07 12.20
CA GLU A 207 -4.70 31.88 11.93
C GLU A 207 -4.54 30.90 10.77
N PRO A 208 -4.05 31.35 9.60
CA PRO A 208 -3.79 30.46 8.49
C PRO A 208 -2.77 29.38 8.84
N LYS A 209 -3.19 28.11 8.82
CA LYS A 209 -2.35 26.95 9.07
C LYS A 209 -2.37 26.00 7.90
N ARG A 210 -1.17 25.60 7.47
CA ARG A 210 -1.00 24.66 6.35
C ARG A 210 -1.76 23.36 6.57
N GLU A 211 -1.74 22.83 7.79
CA GLU A 211 -2.46 21.60 8.16
C GLU A 211 -3.96 21.68 7.89
N ALA A 212 -4.59 22.81 8.23
CA ALA A 212 -6.00 23.03 7.95
C ALA A 212 -6.27 23.15 6.45
N ALA A 213 -5.39 23.79 5.67
CA ALA A 213 -5.51 23.90 4.23
C ALA A 213 -5.39 22.52 3.54
N LEU A 214 -4.44 21.68 3.96
CA LEU A 214 -4.31 20.32 3.45
C LEU A 214 -5.57 19.48 3.70
N LEU A 215 -6.15 19.58 4.88
CA LEU A 215 -7.39 18.87 5.21
C LEU A 215 -8.59 19.44 4.45
N LEU A 216 -8.65 20.74 4.22
CA LEU A 216 -9.68 21.37 3.39
C LEU A 216 -9.61 20.89 1.93
N ASN A 217 -8.41 20.75 1.36
CA ASN A 217 -8.23 20.18 0.01
C ASN A 217 -8.86 18.78 -0.06
N GLU A 218 -8.54 17.91 0.89
CA GLU A 218 -9.10 16.55 0.94
C GLU A 218 -10.63 16.57 1.05
N LEU A 219 -11.17 17.37 1.97
CA LEU A 219 -12.62 17.42 2.24
C LEU A 219 -13.42 18.01 1.08
N TYR A 220 -12.94 19.08 0.46
CA TYR A 220 -13.62 19.66 -0.69
C TYR A 220 -13.62 18.71 -1.88
N LEU A 221 -12.49 18.09 -2.19
CA LEU A 221 -12.35 17.22 -3.35
C LEU A 221 -13.08 15.87 -3.19
N GLN A 222 -13.21 15.39 -1.95
CA GLN A 222 -13.88 14.12 -1.67
C GLN A 222 -15.38 14.26 -1.42
N HIS A 223 -15.82 15.35 -0.78
CA HIS A 223 -17.18 15.46 -0.23
C HIS A 223 -17.99 16.64 -0.74
N SER A 224 -17.39 17.53 -1.55
CA SER A 224 -18.07 18.64 -2.18
C SER A 224 -18.20 18.43 -3.69
N GLY A 225 -19.10 19.20 -4.33
CA GLY A 225 -19.23 19.16 -5.78
C GLY A 225 -18.07 19.88 -6.51
N PRO A 226 -17.91 19.65 -7.84
CA PRO A 226 -16.85 20.30 -8.60
C PRO A 226 -16.85 21.82 -8.50
N LYS A 227 -18.03 22.45 -8.50
CA LYS A 227 -18.17 23.91 -8.39
C LYS A 227 -17.67 24.46 -7.07
N GLU A 228 -18.01 23.80 -5.97
CA GLU A 228 -17.58 24.18 -4.62
C GLU A 228 -16.08 24.00 -4.47
N SER A 229 -15.53 22.90 -4.97
CA SER A 229 -14.09 22.62 -4.93
C SER A 229 -13.29 23.63 -5.76
N THR A 230 -13.77 24.00 -6.97
CA THR A 230 -13.16 25.03 -7.80
C THR A 230 -13.27 26.41 -7.15
N ALA A 231 -14.42 26.74 -6.55
CA ALA A 231 -14.62 28.01 -5.84
C ALA A 231 -13.70 28.12 -4.62
N TYR A 232 -13.54 27.03 -3.86
CA TYR A 232 -12.58 26.97 -2.75
C TYR A 232 -11.15 27.20 -3.25
N TYR A 233 -10.71 26.50 -4.31
CA TYR A 233 -9.39 26.69 -4.90
C TYR A 233 -9.15 28.15 -5.27
N ARG A 234 -10.09 28.77 -5.98
CA ARG A 234 -9.99 30.18 -6.40
C ARG A 234 -10.03 31.20 -5.26
N SER A 235 -10.61 30.82 -4.11
CA SER A 235 -10.66 31.69 -2.92
C SER A 235 -9.36 31.67 -2.12
N TYR A 236 -8.47 30.72 -2.39
CA TYR A 236 -7.20 30.56 -1.73
C TYR A 236 -6.07 31.09 -2.61
N THR A 237 -5.04 31.75 -2.01
CA THR A 237 -3.90 32.28 -2.77
C THR A 237 -2.88 31.20 -3.12
N TYR A 238 -3.31 30.17 -3.85
CA TYR A 238 -2.44 29.06 -4.27
C TYR A 238 -1.21 29.46 -5.09
N PRO A 239 -1.23 30.53 -5.94
CA PRO A 239 -0.03 30.93 -6.69
C PRO A 239 1.17 31.24 -5.83
N GLU A 240 0.96 31.63 -4.57
CA GLU A 240 2.02 31.96 -3.62
C GLU A 240 2.53 30.73 -2.83
N ASP A 241 1.74 29.66 -2.72
CA ASP A 241 2.11 28.38 -2.07
C ASP A 241 2.06 27.22 -3.07
N ARG A 242 3.16 27.07 -3.83
CA ARG A 242 3.30 26.03 -4.86
C ARG A 242 3.10 24.62 -4.32
N GLU A 243 3.57 24.33 -3.10
CA GLU A 243 3.42 22.98 -2.54
C GLU A 243 1.95 22.68 -2.18
N LEU A 244 1.23 23.67 -1.67
CA LEU A 244 -0.19 23.49 -1.37
C LEU A 244 -1.02 23.35 -2.65
N MET A 245 -0.67 24.10 -3.71
CA MET A 245 -1.26 23.97 -5.02
C MET A 245 -1.01 22.57 -5.61
N LEU A 246 0.22 22.09 -5.54
CA LEU A 246 0.58 20.74 -5.98
C LEU A 246 -0.23 19.69 -5.21
N HIS A 247 -0.31 19.82 -3.88
CA HIS A 247 -1.12 18.94 -3.05
C HIS A 247 -2.60 18.94 -3.45
N PHE A 248 -3.16 20.10 -3.81
CA PHE A 248 -4.56 20.18 -4.28
C PHE A 248 -4.77 19.32 -5.53
N PHE A 249 -3.92 19.45 -6.55
CA PHE A 249 -4.06 18.69 -7.79
C PHE A 249 -3.76 17.20 -7.61
N GLN A 250 -2.77 16.84 -6.79
CA GLN A 250 -2.51 15.44 -6.44
C GLN A 250 -3.73 14.81 -5.72
N THR A 251 -4.33 15.56 -4.80
CA THR A 251 -5.54 15.12 -4.10
C THR A 251 -6.74 15.04 -5.06
N ALA A 252 -6.90 16.01 -5.97
CA ALA A 252 -7.94 15.98 -6.99
C ALA A 252 -7.81 14.74 -7.91
N ASN A 253 -6.58 14.38 -8.28
CA ASN A 253 -6.32 13.19 -9.07
C ASN A 253 -6.62 11.90 -8.28
N LYS A 254 -6.17 11.83 -7.02
CA LYS A 254 -6.44 10.71 -6.11
C LYS A 254 -7.94 10.43 -5.96
N HIS A 255 -8.75 11.48 -5.83
CA HIS A 255 -10.22 11.36 -5.72
C HIS A 255 -10.94 11.37 -7.06
N ARG A 256 -10.20 11.33 -8.18
CA ARG A 256 -10.75 11.35 -9.55
C ARG A 256 -11.69 12.54 -9.80
N ALA A 257 -11.38 13.67 -9.21
CA ALA A 257 -12.13 14.94 -9.38
C ALA A 257 -11.81 15.61 -10.72
N TYR A 258 -11.90 14.85 -11.82
CA TYR A 258 -11.51 15.29 -13.15
C TYR A 258 -12.19 16.58 -13.62
N PRO A 259 -13.49 16.84 -13.35
CA PRO A 259 -14.10 18.11 -13.73
C PRO A 259 -13.42 19.32 -13.09
N VAL A 260 -12.92 19.19 -11.85
CA VAL A 260 -12.16 20.25 -11.16
C VAL A 260 -10.79 20.44 -11.83
N ILE A 261 -10.10 19.34 -12.13
CA ILE A 261 -8.79 19.38 -12.78
C ILE A 261 -8.89 20.05 -14.15
N LEU A 262 -9.87 19.67 -14.96
CA LEU A 262 -10.05 20.21 -16.30
C LEU A 262 -10.43 21.71 -16.29
N GLU A 263 -11.24 22.14 -15.32
CA GLU A 263 -11.59 23.55 -15.15
C GLU A 263 -10.38 24.41 -14.73
N LEU A 264 -9.45 23.83 -13.96
CA LEU A 264 -8.24 24.47 -13.43
C LEU A 264 -6.96 24.03 -14.18
N LEU A 265 -7.10 23.46 -15.36
CA LEU A 265 -5.97 22.91 -16.12
C LEU A 265 -4.80 23.87 -16.32
N PRO A 266 -5.02 25.19 -16.64
CA PRO A 266 -3.91 26.15 -16.76
C PRO A 266 -3.07 26.26 -15.47
N ASP A 267 -3.72 26.23 -14.30
CA ASP A 267 -3.02 26.31 -13.01
C ASP A 267 -2.26 25.01 -12.72
N ALA A 268 -2.87 23.84 -12.99
CA ALA A 268 -2.22 22.56 -12.88
C ALA A 268 -0.96 22.47 -13.75
N VAL A 269 -1.06 22.93 -15.00
CA VAL A 269 0.08 23.03 -15.94
C VAL A 269 1.16 23.99 -15.43
N SER A 270 0.77 25.07 -14.75
CA SER A 270 1.71 26.06 -14.22
C SER A 270 2.62 25.50 -13.13
N THR A 271 2.23 24.40 -12.47
CA THR A 271 3.06 23.75 -11.43
C THR A 271 4.41 23.31 -11.97
N GLY A 272 4.46 22.87 -13.24
CA GLY A 272 5.66 22.30 -13.86
C GLY A 272 6.17 21.03 -13.17
N ASP A 273 5.36 20.41 -12.29
CA ASP A 273 5.70 19.15 -11.63
C ASP A 273 5.47 17.99 -12.58
N SER A 274 6.53 17.28 -12.95
CA SER A 274 6.50 16.22 -13.96
C SER A 274 5.60 15.06 -13.54
N SER A 275 5.68 14.65 -12.28
CA SER A 275 4.88 13.53 -11.77
C SER A 275 3.40 13.86 -11.80
N LEU A 276 3.02 15.05 -11.31
CA LEU A 276 1.63 15.51 -11.38
C LEU A 276 1.13 15.60 -12.81
N LEU A 277 1.90 16.24 -13.71
CA LEU A 277 1.49 16.40 -15.12
C LEU A 277 1.34 15.04 -15.81
N GLY A 278 2.19 14.07 -15.51
CA GLY A 278 2.08 12.68 -15.98
C GLY A 278 0.80 12.00 -15.48
N GLU A 279 0.48 12.17 -14.18
CA GLU A 279 -0.76 11.62 -13.60
C GLU A 279 -2.03 12.27 -14.19
N LEU A 280 -2.01 13.59 -14.38
CA LEU A 280 -3.13 14.31 -15.00
C LEU A 280 -3.32 13.93 -16.47
N ALA A 281 -2.22 13.75 -17.20
CA ALA A 281 -2.28 13.26 -18.58
C ALA A 281 -2.86 11.84 -18.63
N PHE A 282 -2.49 10.97 -17.70
CA PHE A 282 -3.10 9.65 -17.58
C PHE A 282 -4.59 9.72 -17.20
N ALA A 283 -4.98 10.64 -16.33
CA ALA A 283 -6.37 10.87 -15.99
C ALA A 283 -7.21 11.39 -17.17
N ALA A 284 -6.66 12.34 -17.95
CA ALA A 284 -7.28 12.84 -19.17
C ALA A 284 -7.41 11.74 -20.23
N TYR A 285 -6.40 10.87 -20.33
CA TYR A 285 -6.44 9.68 -21.18
C TYR A 285 -7.58 8.73 -20.82
N LEU A 286 -7.76 8.41 -19.53
CA LEU A 286 -8.86 7.56 -19.07
C LEU A 286 -10.25 8.17 -19.34
N LYS A 287 -10.32 9.48 -19.52
CA LYS A 287 -11.54 10.23 -19.87
C LYS A 287 -11.69 10.50 -21.37
N GLU A 288 -10.70 10.09 -22.15
CA GLU A 288 -10.66 10.33 -23.60
C GLU A 288 -10.72 11.84 -23.95
N ASP A 289 -10.23 12.71 -23.05
CA ASP A 289 -10.18 14.16 -23.26
C ASP A 289 -8.93 14.55 -24.05
N VAL A 290 -9.05 14.52 -25.37
CA VAL A 290 -7.97 14.83 -26.31
C VAL A 290 -7.44 16.26 -26.15
N ALA A 291 -8.29 17.24 -25.82
CA ALA A 291 -7.87 18.63 -25.64
C ALA A 291 -6.99 18.80 -24.40
N ALA A 292 -7.40 18.19 -23.28
CA ALA A 292 -6.62 18.17 -22.06
C ALA A 292 -5.29 17.40 -22.26
N LEU A 293 -5.32 16.25 -22.93
CA LEU A 293 -4.13 15.48 -23.27
C LEU A 293 -3.11 16.30 -24.04
N ASN A 294 -3.52 16.99 -25.10
CA ASN A 294 -2.64 17.83 -25.91
C ASN A 294 -2.04 18.98 -25.10
N SER A 295 -2.82 19.60 -24.20
CA SER A 295 -2.34 20.69 -23.34
C SER A 295 -1.31 20.20 -22.34
N LEU A 296 -1.58 19.08 -21.67
CA LEU A 296 -0.67 18.44 -20.71
C LEU A 296 0.61 17.96 -21.39
N HIS A 297 0.48 17.39 -22.58
CA HIS A 297 1.61 16.93 -23.36
C HIS A 297 2.57 18.07 -23.74
N LYS A 298 2.04 19.19 -24.25
CA LYS A 298 2.85 20.38 -24.52
C LYS A 298 3.56 20.89 -23.26
N ALA A 299 2.88 20.84 -22.12
CA ALA A 299 3.45 21.27 -20.85
C ALA A 299 4.59 20.35 -20.40
N LEU A 300 4.43 19.03 -20.53
CA LEU A 300 5.47 18.05 -20.22
C LEU A 300 6.74 18.29 -21.06
N VAL A 301 6.58 18.40 -22.39
CA VAL A 301 7.71 18.63 -23.29
C VAL A 301 8.43 19.97 -23.02
N SER A 302 7.68 21.03 -22.66
CA SER A 302 8.25 22.38 -22.54
C SER A 302 8.75 22.77 -21.15
N LYS A 303 8.26 22.10 -20.10
CA LYS A 303 8.50 22.53 -18.71
C LYS A 303 9.21 21.50 -17.83
N VAL A 304 9.27 20.24 -18.25
CA VAL A 304 9.93 19.19 -17.47
C VAL A 304 11.42 19.22 -17.73
N SER A 305 12.22 19.44 -16.68
CA SER A 305 13.69 19.53 -16.79
C SER A 305 14.38 18.16 -16.78
N GLU A 306 13.77 17.16 -16.15
CA GLU A 306 14.35 15.82 -15.97
C GLU A 306 13.28 14.75 -16.22
N PRO A 307 12.77 14.62 -17.47
CA PRO A 307 11.66 13.70 -17.77
C PRO A 307 12.05 12.22 -17.61
N GLU A 308 13.33 11.90 -17.64
CA GLU A 308 13.85 10.55 -17.46
C GLU A 308 13.68 9.98 -16.04
N GLN A 309 13.43 10.84 -15.06
CA GLN A 309 13.26 10.41 -13.67
C GLN A 309 11.81 10.02 -13.35
N ASP A 310 10.87 10.32 -14.24
CA ASP A 310 9.45 10.02 -14.04
C ASP A 310 8.92 9.08 -15.12
N ALA A 311 8.60 7.84 -14.71
CA ALA A 311 8.10 6.80 -15.61
C ALA A 311 6.86 7.24 -16.42
N LYS A 312 5.94 7.98 -15.81
CA LYS A 312 4.71 8.43 -16.49
C LYS A 312 5.03 9.46 -17.56
N VAL A 313 5.94 10.38 -17.26
CA VAL A 313 6.40 11.40 -18.24
C VAL A 313 7.09 10.73 -19.41
N ALA A 314 8.01 9.81 -19.17
CA ALA A 314 8.71 9.08 -20.21
C ALA A 314 7.74 8.29 -21.11
N ILE A 315 6.70 7.66 -20.54
CA ILE A 315 5.64 6.99 -21.29
C ILE A 315 4.95 7.95 -22.27
N PHE A 316 4.54 9.12 -21.79
CA PHE A 316 3.83 10.09 -22.64
C PHE A 316 4.73 10.68 -23.72
N LEU A 317 5.98 10.99 -23.41
CA LEU A 317 6.95 11.50 -24.38
C LEU A 317 7.30 10.45 -25.44
N PHE A 318 7.49 9.20 -25.02
CA PHE A 318 7.72 8.08 -25.94
C PHE A 318 6.53 7.85 -26.87
N ALA A 319 5.31 7.83 -26.34
CA ALA A 319 4.10 7.69 -27.12
C ALA A 319 3.98 8.78 -28.21
N GLN A 320 4.28 10.04 -27.89
CA GLN A 320 4.30 11.12 -28.87
C GLN A 320 5.41 10.93 -29.92
N SER A 321 6.59 10.52 -29.49
CA SER A 321 7.75 10.37 -30.38
C SER A 321 7.52 9.33 -31.48
N LEU A 322 6.76 8.28 -31.18
CA LEU A 322 6.44 7.22 -32.17
C LEU A 322 5.71 7.76 -33.41
N PHE A 323 5.00 8.88 -33.27
CA PHE A 323 4.21 9.48 -34.35
C PHE A 323 4.67 10.87 -34.76
N SER A 324 5.77 11.36 -34.17
CA SER A 324 6.36 12.61 -34.61
C SER A 324 7.04 12.43 -35.97
N GLN A 325 7.11 13.51 -36.76
CA GLN A 325 7.87 13.50 -38.00
C GLN A 325 9.39 13.58 -37.76
N ASP A 326 9.79 13.82 -36.54
CA ASP A 326 11.19 13.84 -36.11
C ASP A 326 11.67 12.43 -35.83
N MET A 327 12.42 11.87 -36.75
CA MET A 327 12.95 10.49 -36.69
C MET A 327 14.01 10.28 -35.61
N ALA A 328 14.56 11.34 -35.02
CA ALA A 328 15.53 11.24 -33.91
C ALA A 328 14.84 11.15 -32.54
N ALA A 329 13.68 11.76 -32.40
CA ALA A 329 12.94 11.78 -31.14
C ALA A 329 12.54 10.39 -30.61
N PRO A 330 12.08 9.42 -31.44
CA PRO A 330 11.74 8.08 -30.96
C PRO A 330 12.90 7.36 -30.29
N GLN A 331 14.12 7.52 -30.77
CA GLN A 331 15.28 6.87 -30.18
C GLN A 331 15.62 7.47 -28.82
N VAL A 332 15.65 8.80 -28.72
CA VAL A 332 15.95 9.50 -27.45
C VAL A 332 14.91 9.16 -26.38
N PHE A 333 13.65 9.30 -26.70
CA PHE A 333 12.59 9.01 -25.73
C PHE A 333 12.40 7.51 -25.48
N GLY A 334 12.73 6.66 -26.44
CA GLY A 334 12.78 5.21 -26.26
C GLY A 334 13.84 4.79 -25.25
N ASP A 335 15.05 5.34 -25.36
CA ASP A 335 16.15 5.06 -24.43
C ASP A 335 15.79 5.52 -23.00
N MET A 336 15.16 6.69 -22.86
CA MET A 336 14.62 7.18 -21.57
C MET A 336 13.56 6.24 -21.01
N PHE A 337 12.60 5.81 -21.81
CA PHE A 337 11.54 4.91 -21.41
C PHE A 337 12.07 3.55 -20.94
N PHE A 338 12.99 2.96 -21.69
CA PHE A 338 13.60 1.66 -21.38
C PHE A 338 14.64 1.72 -20.26
N GLY A 339 15.15 2.90 -19.91
CA GLY A 339 15.99 3.11 -18.74
C GLY A 339 15.23 3.08 -17.41
N ILE A 340 13.90 3.12 -17.46
CA ILE A 340 13.06 3.06 -16.26
C ILE A 340 12.95 1.60 -15.79
N GLN A 341 13.34 1.36 -14.55
CA GLN A 341 13.07 0.11 -13.87
C GLN A 341 11.56 0.02 -13.61
N ASP A 342 10.93 -1.15 -13.80
CA ASP A 342 9.51 -1.42 -13.56
C ASP A 342 8.51 -1.00 -14.65
N VAL A 343 8.93 -0.92 -15.90
CA VAL A 343 7.97 -0.83 -17.01
C VAL A 343 7.29 -2.19 -17.19
N ASP A 344 6.04 -2.29 -16.78
CA ASP A 344 5.21 -3.49 -16.94
C ASP A 344 4.41 -3.49 -18.25
N ASP A 345 3.87 -4.64 -18.61
CA ASP A 345 3.07 -4.82 -19.83
C ASP A 345 1.82 -3.93 -19.84
N MET A 346 1.26 -3.68 -18.66
CA MET A 346 0.09 -2.80 -18.51
C MET A 346 0.46 -1.34 -18.78
N MET A 347 1.63 -0.88 -18.35
CA MET A 347 2.12 0.48 -18.65
C MET A 347 2.29 0.66 -20.15
N LEU A 348 2.82 -0.33 -20.83
CA LEU A 348 3.00 -0.25 -22.27
C LEU A 348 1.67 -0.30 -23.02
N TYR A 349 0.76 -1.18 -22.67
CA TYR A 349 -0.59 -1.20 -23.22
C TYR A 349 -1.26 0.19 -23.11
N ARG A 350 -1.13 0.82 -21.97
CA ARG A 350 -1.63 2.18 -21.72
C ARG A 350 -0.94 3.21 -22.62
N THR A 351 0.37 3.10 -22.82
CA THR A 351 1.12 3.99 -23.70
C THR A 351 0.66 3.87 -25.15
N LEU A 352 0.48 2.67 -25.64
CA LEU A 352 0.00 2.40 -26.99
C LEU A 352 -1.42 2.96 -27.20
N ARG A 353 -2.29 2.73 -26.24
CA ARG A 353 -3.65 3.25 -26.27
C ARG A 353 -3.72 4.77 -26.17
N TYR A 354 -2.87 5.38 -25.37
CA TYR A 354 -2.69 6.84 -25.29
C TYR A 354 -2.26 7.44 -26.62
N THR A 355 -1.29 6.82 -27.27
CA THR A 355 -0.79 7.24 -28.57
C THR A 355 -1.89 7.19 -29.63
N LEU A 356 -2.71 6.15 -29.60
CA LEU A 356 -3.86 6.00 -30.48
C LEU A 356 -4.87 7.14 -30.29
N LEU A 357 -5.19 7.47 -29.04
CA LEU A 357 -6.11 8.54 -28.69
C LEU A 357 -5.61 9.89 -29.20
N LEU A 358 -4.30 10.18 -29.06
CA LEU A 358 -3.70 11.41 -29.57
C LEU A 358 -3.75 11.53 -31.10
N GLN A 359 -3.64 10.42 -31.82
CA GLN A 359 -3.64 10.42 -33.28
C GLN A 359 -5.04 10.48 -33.90
N SER A 360 -5.92 9.61 -33.45
CA SER A 360 -7.22 9.38 -34.08
C SER A 360 -8.35 10.13 -33.41
N GLY A 361 -8.14 10.70 -32.23
CA GLY A 361 -9.18 11.32 -31.42
C GLY A 361 -10.20 10.31 -30.86
N SER A 362 -9.99 9.02 -31.08
CA SER A 362 -10.85 7.96 -30.57
C SER A 362 -10.03 6.76 -30.13
N VAL A 363 -10.57 5.94 -29.21
CA VAL A 363 -9.94 4.73 -28.69
C VAL A 363 -10.54 3.48 -29.36
N GLU A 364 -11.26 3.64 -30.47
CA GLU A 364 -11.72 2.47 -31.22
C GLU A 364 -10.51 1.71 -31.77
N THR A 365 -10.22 0.58 -31.13
CA THR A 365 -9.16 -0.33 -31.52
C THR A 365 -9.58 -1.06 -32.79
N SER A 366 -9.28 -0.47 -33.95
CA SER A 366 -9.37 -1.24 -35.19
C SER A 366 -8.17 -2.20 -35.27
N PRO A 367 -8.36 -3.42 -35.74
CA PRO A 367 -7.27 -4.37 -35.97
C PRO A 367 -6.10 -3.80 -36.77
N GLY A 368 -6.39 -2.94 -37.77
CA GLY A 368 -5.40 -2.25 -38.58
C GLY A 368 -4.47 -1.32 -37.80
N PHE A 369 -4.88 -0.80 -36.66
CA PHE A 369 -4.04 0.09 -35.85
C PHE A 369 -2.84 -0.65 -35.22
N TYR A 370 -3.08 -1.82 -34.63
CA TYR A 370 -1.99 -2.61 -34.03
C TYR A 370 -0.99 -3.10 -35.10
N ASP A 371 -1.47 -3.41 -36.31
CA ASP A 371 -0.63 -3.77 -37.44
C ASP A 371 0.23 -2.57 -37.88
N GLU A 372 -0.34 -1.37 -38.00
CA GLU A 372 0.41 -0.15 -38.31
C GLU A 372 1.39 0.24 -37.21
N LEU A 373 0.99 0.13 -35.94
CA LEU A 373 1.87 0.35 -34.82
C LEU A 373 3.03 -0.63 -34.80
N THR A 374 2.75 -1.92 -35.04
CA THR A 374 3.77 -2.96 -35.17
C THR A 374 4.76 -2.65 -36.28
N LYS A 375 4.27 -2.27 -37.46
CA LYS A 375 5.10 -1.87 -38.61
C LYS A 375 5.93 -0.61 -38.32
N ALA A 376 5.33 0.39 -37.65
CA ALA A 376 6.04 1.60 -37.26
C ALA A 376 7.16 1.28 -36.26
N CYS A 377 6.89 0.47 -35.25
CA CYS A 377 7.87 0.05 -34.26
C CYS A 377 8.98 -0.79 -34.86
N GLN A 378 8.66 -1.74 -35.73
CA GLN A 378 9.68 -2.54 -36.46
C GLN A 378 10.59 -1.68 -37.34
N LYS A 379 10.02 -0.62 -37.96
CA LYS A 379 10.77 0.30 -38.83
C LYS A 379 11.67 1.24 -38.03
N LEU A 380 11.21 1.71 -36.88
CA LEU A 380 11.90 2.73 -36.08
C LEU A 380 12.88 2.13 -35.09
N LEU A 381 12.60 0.94 -34.56
CA LEU A 381 13.36 0.30 -33.48
C LEU A 381 13.47 -1.22 -33.69
N PRO A 382 14.15 -1.68 -34.76
CA PRO A 382 14.13 -3.08 -35.16
C PRO A 382 14.75 -4.05 -34.16
N ASP A 383 15.57 -3.59 -33.22
CA ASP A 383 16.37 -4.43 -32.29
C ASP A 383 16.10 -4.10 -30.80
N THR A 384 15.04 -3.38 -30.48
CA THR A 384 14.82 -2.92 -29.10
C THR A 384 13.86 -3.82 -28.31
N PRO A 385 13.87 -3.75 -26.96
CA PRO A 385 12.85 -4.35 -26.09
C PRO A 385 11.39 -4.02 -26.44
N LEU A 386 11.15 -3.07 -27.36
CA LEU A 386 9.83 -2.67 -27.83
C LEU A 386 9.02 -3.84 -28.44
N SER A 387 9.68 -4.79 -29.11
CA SER A 387 9.02 -5.99 -29.63
C SER A 387 8.38 -6.82 -28.52
N ARG A 388 9.02 -6.94 -27.35
CA ARG A 388 8.43 -7.57 -26.15
C ARG A 388 7.09 -6.95 -25.79
N TYR A 389 7.05 -5.66 -25.78
CA TYR A 389 5.88 -4.92 -25.34
C TYR A 389 4.70 -5.00 -26.33
N ILE A 390 5.01 -5.00 -27.60
CA ILE A 390 3.99 -5.19 -28.64
C ILE A 390 3.44 -6.61 -28.56
N ILE A 391 4.29 -7.61 -28.30
CA ILE A 391 3.87 -9.00 -28.10
C ILE A 391 2.95 -9.11 -26.88
N ALA A 392 3.32 -8.50 -25.75
CA ALA A 392 2.54 -8.51 -24.53
C ALA A 392 1.18 -7.81 -24.72
N ALA A 393 1.18 -6.60 -25.32
CA ALA A 393 -0.03 -5.86 -25.60
C ALA A 393 -0.98 -6.62 -26.55
N ASN A 394 -0.45 -7.21 -27.61
CA ASN A 394 -1.22 -8.02 -28.54
C ASN A 394 -1.75 -9.31 -27.88
N THR A 395 -1.00 -9.90 -26.96
CA THR A 395 -1.43 -11.07 -26.21
C THR A 395 -2.61 -10.75 -25.28
N ALA A 396 -2.58 -9.60 -24.62
CA ALA A 396 -3.64 -9.14 -23.73
C ALA A 396 -4.97 -8.81 -24.45
N VAL A 397 -4.90 -8.40 -25.73
CA VAL A 397 -6.07 -7.92 -26.51
C VAL A 397 -6.61 -8.97 -27.47
N SER A 398 -5.82 -9.94 -27.90
CA SER A 398 -6.02 -10.65 -29.17
C SER A 398 -6.70 -12.01 -29.07
N ALA A 399 -7.33 -12.39 -27.97
CA ALA A 399 -7.94 -13.73 -27.87
C ALA A 399 -9.00 -14.03 -28.98
N THR A 400 -9.44 -13.03 -29.77
CA THR A 400 -10.51 -13.17 -30.74
C THR A 400 -10.23 -12.59 -32.14
N ASP A 401 -9.07 -11.93 -32.39
CA ASP A 401 -8.80 -11.25 -33.66
C ASP A 401 -7.65 -11.89 -34.45
N SER A 402 -7.96 -12.38 -35.65
CA SER A 402 -6.99 -13.10 -36.51
C SER A 402 -5.86 -12.20 -37.06
N VAL A 403 -6.10 -10.90 -37.25
CA VAL A 403 -5.07 -9.98 -37.79
C VAL A 403 -4.03 -9.68 -36.72
N LEU A 404 -4.49 -9.40 -35.50
CA LEU A 404 -3.61 -9.20 -34.35
C LEU A 404 -2.80 -10.45 -34.02
N THR A 405 -3.43 -11.62 -34.14
CA THR A 405 -2.75 -12.91 -33.95
C THR A 405 -1.60 -13.09 -34.94
N ASN A 406 -1.80 -12.79 -36.21
CA ASN A 406 -0.75 -12.92 -37.22
C ASN A 406 0.41 -11.94 -37.00
N SER A 407 0.12 -10.69 -36.70
CA SER A 407 1.16 -9.69 -36.43
C SER A 407 2.01 -10.03 -35.21
N ARG A 408 1.37 -10.50 -34.13
CA ARG A 408 2.05 -11.01 -32.94
C ARG A 408 2.94 -12.21 -33.26
N ASP A 409 2.44 -13.19 -33.99
CA ASP A 409 3.17 -14.39 -34.32
C ASP A 409 4.40 -14.10 -35.16
N GLN A 410 4.30 -13.17 -36.12
CA GLN A 410 5.46 -12.69 -36.89
C GLN A 410 6.51 -12.00 -36.02
N LEU A 411 6.08 -11.24 -35.00
CA LEU A 411 7.01 -10.62 -34.03
C LEU A 411 7.70 -11.67 -33.17
N CYS A 412 6.95 -12.65 -32.67
CA CYS A 412 7.52 -13.76 -31.90
C CYS A 412 8.54 -14.55 -32.73
N GLU A 413 8.20 -14.87 -33.97
CA GLU A 413 9.13 -15.55 -34.89
C GLU A 413 10.39 -14.73 -35.18
N SER A 414 10.23 -13.44 -35.45
CA SER A 414 11.36 -12.53 -35.66
C SER A 414 12.28 -12.44 -34.45
N PHE A 415 11.67 -12.38 -33.24
CA PHE A 415 12.42 -12.38 -31.98
C PHE A 415 13.22 -13.68 -31.79
N VAL A 416 12.60 -14.82 -32.00
CA VAL A 416 13.25 -16.14 -31.89
C VAL A 416 14.39 -16.27 -32.90
N GLN A 417 14.19 -15.83 -34.15
CA GLN A 417 15.23 -15.86 -35.20
C GLN A 417 16.41 -14.95 -34.87
N ALA A 418 16.16 -13.79 -34.27
CA ALA A 418 17.22 -12.87 -33.89
C ALA A 418 18.11 -13.43 -32.75
N ASN A 419 17.59 -14.37 -31.96
CA ASN A 419 18.27 -14.99 -30.81
C ASN A 419 18.95 -13.97 -29.88
N ARG A 420 18.27 -12.86 -29.63
CA ARG A 420 18.77 -11.71 -28.85
C ARG A 420 17.82 -11.43 -27.68
N GLY A 421 18.15 -10.43 -26.90
CA GLY A 421 17.32 -9.96 -25.81
C GLY A 421 17.69 -10.51 -24.44
N TYR A 422 17.04 -9.98 -23.45
CA TYR A 422 17.17 -10.33 -22.04
C TYR A 422 16.18 -11.44 -21.67
N GLU A 423 16.37 -12.03 -20.52
CA GLU A 423 15.52 -13.09 -19.98
C GLU A 423 14.01 -12.73 -20.00
N ASN A 424 13.65 -11.51 -19.58
CA ASN A 424 12.28 -11.05 -19.59
C ASN A 424 11.64 -11.00 -20.98
N ASP A 425 12.45 -10.78 -22.03
CA ASP A 425 11.94 -10.77 -23.41
C ASP A 425 11.54 -12.19 -23.82
N TRP A 426 12.34 -13.18 -23.45
CA TRP A 426 12.05 -14.60 -23.72
C TRP A 426 10.84 -15.07 -22.93
N THR A 427 10.72 -14.67 -21.66
CA THR A 427 9.54 -14.97 -20.84
C THR A 427 8.25 -14.43 -21.48
N THR A 428 8.29 -13.21 -22.04
CA THR A 428 7.14 -12.61 -22.72
C THR A 428 6.70 -13.41 -23.94
N VAL A 429 7.64 -13.86 -24.78
CA VAL A 429 7.31 -14.69 -25.96
C VAL A 429 6.76 -16.06 -25.53
N LEU A 430 7.35 -16.67 -24.49
CA LEU A 430 6.88 -17.94 -23.92
C LEU A 430 5.43 -17.83 -23.39
N THR A 431 5.13 -16.74 -22.67
CA THR A 431 3.79 -16.45 -22.19
C THR A 431 2.80 -16.29 -23.36
N SER A 432 3.21 -15.56 -24.41
CA SER A 432 2.39 -15.42 -25.62
C SER A 432 2.10 -16.77 -26.26
N TYR A 433 3.09 -17.63 -26.41
CA TYR A 433 2.88 -18.97 -26.98
C TYR A 433 2.00 -19.84 -26.11
N HIS A 434 2.15 -19.77 -24.79
CA HIS A 434 1.30 -20.51 -23.84
C HIS A 434 -0.18 -20.10 -23.97
N LEU A 435 -0.47 -18.79 -23.87
CA LEU A 435 -1.84 -18.26 -23.92
C LEU A 435 -2.54 -18.50 -25.27
N ASN A 436 -1.78 -18.73 -26.35
CA ASN A 436 -2.31 -18.97 -27.68
C ASN A 436 -2.27 -20.45 -28.12
N GLY A 437 -2.00 -21.35 -27.18
CA GLY A 437 -2.00 -22.80 -27.43
C GLY A 437 -0.88 -23.28 -28.38
N LYS A 438 0.18 -22.49 -28.57
CA LYS A 438 1.32 -22.82 -29.41
C LYS A 438 2.33 -23.70 -28.66
N HIS A 439 1.89 -24.88 -28.25
CA HIS A 439 2.66 -25.77 -27.38
C HIS A 439 3.99 -26.24 -28.00
N LYS A 440 4.01 -26.53 -29.30
CA LYS A 440 5.24 -26.97 -29.98
C LYS A 440 6.28 -25.86 -30.08
N GLU A 441 5.84 -24.68 -30.46
CA GLU A 441 6.67 -23.48 -30.55
C GLU A 441 7.22 -23.11 -29.17
N LYS A 442 6.38 -23.20 -28.12
CA LYS A 442 6.80 -22.99 -26.71
C LYS A 442 7.92 -23.95 -26.32
N LEU A 443 7.79 -25.25 -26.59
CA LEU A 443 8.83 -26.24 -26.27
C LEU A 443 10.14 -25.94 -27.01
N THR A 444 10.05 -25.57 -28.30
CA THR A 444 11.23 -25.20 -29.08
C THR A 444 11.93 -23.97 -28.52
N LEU A 445 11.15 -22.96 -28.15
CA LEU A 445 11.67 -21.73 -27.56
C LEU A 445 12.30 -21.97 -26.17
N LEU A 446 11.69 -22.81 -25.34
CA LEU A 446 12.21 -23.17 -24.02
C LEU A 446 13.58 -23.88 -24.12
N ARG A 447 13.76 -24.77 -25.11
CA ARG A 447 15.06 -25.39 -25.36
C ARG A 447 16.12 -24.34 -25.71
N ALA A 448 15.81 -23.43 -26.62
CA ALA A 448 16.72 -22.33 -26.98
C ALA A 448 16.96 -21.37 -25.79
N ALA A 449 15.95 -21.14 -24.96
CA ALA A 449 16.09 -20.32 -23.74
C ALA A 449 17.05 -20.95 -22.73
N ILE A 450 17.01 -22.26 -22.54
CA ILE A 450 17.93 -22.99 -21.65
C ILE A 450 19.35 -22.98 -22.20
N GLU A 451 19.56 -23.12 -23.52
CA GLU A 451 20.89 -22.99 -24.12
C GLU A 451 21.48 -21.60 -23.84
N ARG A 452 20.68 -20.57 -23.90
CA ARG A 452 21.11 -19.20 -23.67
C ARG A 452 21.22 -18.82 -22.17
N PHE A 453 20.36 -19.34 -21.33
CA PHE A 453 20.26 -19.05 -19.89
C PHE A 453 20.26 -20.35 -19.07
N PRO A 454 21.36 -21.11 -19.06
CA PRO A 454 21.39 -22.48 -18.53
C PRO A 454 21.10 -22.60 -17.03
N ASN A 455 21.28 -21.52 -16.26
CA ASN A 455 21.03 -21.49 -14.83
C ASN A 455 19.73 -20.77 -14.45
N LYS A 456 18.80 -20.60 -15.39
CA LYS A 456 17.51 -19.99 -15.10
C LYS A 456 16.49 -21.05 -14.72
N ALA A 457 16.19 -21.13 -13.41
CA ALA A 457 15.27 -22.11 -12.85
C ALA A 457 13.88 -22.08 -13.51
N LEU A 458 13.36 -20.89 -13.85
CA LEU A 458 12.09 -20.71 -14.54
C LEU A 458 12.03 -21.51 -15.87
N PHE A 459 13.01 -21.33 -16.75
CA PHE A 459 13.01 -22.01 -18.07
C PHE A 459 13.20 -23.51 -17.94
N LEU A 460 14.03 -23.94 -17.00
CA LEU A 460 14.21 -25.35 -16.69
C LEU A 460 12.91 -26.00 -16.20
N ASN A 461 12.24 -25.35 -15.24
CA ASN A 461 10.97 -25.83 -14.72
C ASN A 461 9.89 -25.83 -15.78
N ASP A 462 9.73 -24.75 -16.56
CA ASP A 462 8.70 -24.63 -17.58
C ASP A 462 8.84 -25.67 -18.69
N LEU A 463 10.08 -25.94 -19.12
CA LEU A 463 10.30 -27.03 -20.07
C LEU A 463 10.00 -28.38 -19.44
N GLY A 464 10.55 -28.65 -18.27
CA GLY A 464 10.35 -29.90 -17.55
C GLY A 464 8.86 -30.16 -17.31
N TYR A 465 8.14 -29.20 -16.75
CA TYR A 465 6.70 -29.32 -16.52
C TYR A 465 5.90 -29.56 -17.83
N SER A 466 6.21 -28.80 -18.88
CA SER A 466 5.56 -28.98 -20.19
C SER A 466 5.85 -30.35 -20.83
N LEU A 467 6.98 -30.99 -20.51
CA LEU A 467 7.33 -32.32 -21.00
C LEU A 467 6.67 -33.45 -20.21
N LEU A 468 6.11 -33.23 -19.01
CA LEU A 468 5.42 -34.26 -18.23
C LEU A 468 4.21 -34.87 -18.97
N ASP A 469 3.59 -34.10 -19.86
CA ASP A 469 2.46 -34.56 -20.68
C ASP A 469 2.88 -35.59 -21.75
N TYR A 470 4.20 -35.73 -21.99
CA TYR A 470 4.75 -36.65 -23.00
C TYR A 470 5.47 -37.81 -22.29
N PRO A 471 4.87 -39.00 -22.21
CA PRO A 471 5.44 -40.16 -21.47
C PRO A 471 6.89 -40.48 -21.86
N GLU A 472 7.24 -40.33 -23.14
CA GLU A 472 8.58 -40.56 -23.70
C GLU A 472 9.64 -39.55 -23.23
N HIS A 473 9.22 -38.38 -22.74
CA HIS A 473 10.10 -37.31 -22.26
C HIS A 473 10.13 -37.16 -20.74
N ARG A 474 9.45 -38.02 -19.97
CA ARG A 474 9.35 -37.89 -18.51
C ARG A 474 10.69 -37.94 -17.76
N GLU A 475 11.66 -38.73 -18.25
CA GLU A 475 12.99 -38.74 -17.64
C GLU A 475 13.72 -37.41 -17.83
N GLU A 476 13.65 -36.84 -19.04
CA GLU A 476 14.15 -35.51 -19.34
C GLU A 476 13.46 -34.45 -18.46
N ALA A 477 12.13 -34.52 -18.38
CA ALA A 477 11.31 -33.63 -17.55
C ALA A 477 11.76 -33.63 -16.08
N GLY A 478 11.90 -34.82 -15.48
CA GLY A 478 12.36 -34.95 -14.11
C GLY A 478 13.74 -34.39 -13.85
N ALA A 479 14.68 -34.58 -14.81
CA ALA A 479 16.02 -34.02 -14.71
C ALA A 479 16.02 -32.49 -14.75
N LEU A 480 15.20 -31.88 -15.61
CA LEU A 480 15.06 -30.41 -15.73
C LEU A 480 14.42 -29.81 -14.47
N ILE A 481 13.32 -30.39 -14.00
CA ILE A 481 12.64 -29.93 -12.78
C ILE A 481 13.57 -30.08 -11.57
N SER A 482 14.35 -31.18 -11.47
CA SER A 482 15.33 -31.36 -10.40
C SER A 482 16.41 -30.28 -10.39
N GLN A 483 16.87 -29.85 -11.57
CA GLN A 483 17.81 -28.74 -11.67
C GLN A 483 17.16 -27.42 -11.21
N ALA A 484 15.90 -27.16 -11.60
CA ALA A 484 15.19 -25.96 -11.17
C ALA A 484 15.00 -25.92 -9.64
N VAL A 485 14.60 -27.04 -9.03
CA VAL A 485 14.49 -27.18 -7.57
C VAL A 485 15.85 -27.01 -6.88
N ALA A 486 16.94 -27.51 -7.47
CA ALA A 486 18.28 -27.32 -6.90
C ALA A 486 18.74 -25.85 -6.92
N LEU A 487 18.32 -25.08 -7.93
CA LEU A 487 18.63 -23.64 -8.04
C LEU A 487 17.76 -22.79 -7.10
N GLU A 488 16.49 -23.14 -6.92
CA GLU A 488 15.54 -22.41 -6.08
C GLU A 488 14.71 -23.41 -5.23
N PRO A 489 15.30 -23.98 -4.16
CA PRO A 489 14.67 -25.03 -3.38
C PRO A 489 13.42 -24.59 -2.61
N ASP A 490 13.29 -23.31 -2.31
CA ASP A 490 12.16 -22.74 -1.57
C ASP A 490 11.01 -22.27 -2.49
N ASN A 491 11.11 -22.52 -3.80
CA ASN A 491 10.08 -22.15 -4.76
C ASN A 491 8.97 -23.21 -4.79
N ALA A 492 7.78 -22.86 -4.26
CA ALA A 492 6.65 -23.77 -4.15
C ALA A 492 6.15 -24.31 -5.51
N TYR A 493 6.26 -23.54 -6.60
CA TYR A 493 5.88 -23.96 -7.94
C TYR A 493 6.78 -25.08 -8.47
N TYR A 494 8.08 -24.99 -8.21
CA TYR A 494 9.03 -26.02 -8.65
C TYR A 494 8.92 -27.29 -7.79
N GLN A 495 8.61 -27.12 -6.52
CA GLN A 495 8.29 -28.23 -5.63
C GLN A 495 7.01 -28.96 -6.11
N ASP A 496 5.96 -28.23 -6.52
CA ASP A 496 4.77 -28.82 -7.09
C ASP A 496 5.07 -29.60 -8.39
N SER A 497 5.85 -29.00 -9.28
CA SER A 497 6.27 -29.67 -10.52
C SER A 497 7.01 -30.99 -10.25
N MET A 498 7.88 -31.02 -9.22
CA MET A 498 8.58 -32.24 -8.81
C MET A 498 7.63 -33.25 -8.17
N ALA A 499 6.69 -32.80 -7.32
CA ALA A 499 5.66 -33.65 -6.74
C ALA A 499 4.83 -34.32 -7.84
N TRP A 500 4.40 -33.54 -8.83
CA TRP A 500 3.63 -34.06 -9.95
C TRP A 500 4.43 -35.05 -10.81
N PHE A 501 5.71 -34.78 -11.08
CA PHE A 501 6.61 -35.73 -11.73
C PHE A 501 6.64 -37.07 -11.02
N TYR A 502 6.85 -37.10 -9.69
CA TYR A 502 6.86 -38.35 -8.92
C TYR A 502 5.48 -39.03 -8.93
N MET A 503 4.41 -38.26 -8.90
CA MET A 503 3.06 -38.81 -9.00
C MET A 503 2.83 -39.55 -10.33
N LEU A 504 3.27 -38.98 -11.44
CA LEU A 504 3.21 -39.60 -12.78
C LEU A 504 4.13 -40.81 -12.93
N GLN A 505 5.10 -40.99 -12.04
CA GLN A 505 5.98 -42.16 -11.93
C GLN A 505 5.45 -43.22 -10.95
N ASN A 506 4.21 -43.05 -10.45
CA ASN A 506 3.60 -43.89 -9.41
C ASN A 506 4.42 -43.98 -8.10
N GLN A 507 5.16 -42.93 -7.75
CA GLN A 507 5.95 -42.81 -6.54
C GLN A 507 5.28 -41.84 -5.55
N ALA A 508 4.11 -42.23 -5.05
CA ALA A 508 3.24 -41.37 -4.22
C ALA A 508 3.95 -40.86 -2.94
N ASP A 509 4.73 -41.74 -2.27
CA ASP A 509 5.49 -41.37 -1.07
C ASP A 509 6.46 -40.20 -1.35
N LYS A 510 7.20 -40.28 -2.47
CA LYS A 510 8.09 -39.21 -2.87
C LYS A 510 7.35 -37.94 -3.29
N ALA A 511 6.23 -38.09 -4.00
CA ALA A 511 5.40 -36.95 -4.34
C ALA A 511 4.95 -36.17 -3.09
N TYR A 512 4.60 -36.91 -2.02
CA TYR A 512 4.18 -36.33 -0.75
C TYR A 512 5.29 -35.50 -0.07
N GLU A 513 6.55 -35.89 -0.20
CA GLU A 513 7.69 -35.13 0.34
C GLU A 513 7.78 -33.71 -0.26
N TYR A 514 7.33 -33.52 -1.51
CA TYR A 514 7.45 -32.26 -2.23
C TYR A 514 6.24 -31.33 -2.10
N ILE A 515 5.11 -31.75 -1.51
CA ILE A 515 3.94 -30.87 -1.38
C ILE A 515 3.96 -29.96 -0.16
N HIS A 516 4.93 -30.06 0.73
CA HIS A 516 4.93 -29.29 1.99
C HIS A 516 5.06 -27.77 1.78
N LEU A 517 5.74 -27.28 0.74
CA LEU A 517 5.79 -25.86 0.39
C LEU A 517 4.54 -25.44 -0.39
N PRO A 518 4.08 -26.16 -1.41
CA PRO A 518 2.79 -25.87 -2.07
C PRO A 518 1.60 -25.72 -1.11
N ILE A 519 1.47 -26.55 -0.10
CA ILE A 519 0.37 -26.45 0.88
C ILE A 519 0.45 -25.21 1.78
N GLN A 520 1.60 -24.53 1.86
CA GLN A 520 1.82 -23.33 2.66
C GLN A 520 1.61 -22.03 1.86
N MET A 521 1.34 -22.12 0.55
CA MET A 521 1.05 -20.95 -0.26
C MET A 521 -0.18 -20.23 0.29
N LYS A 522 -0.13 -18.90 0.33
CA LYS A 522 -1.26 -18.08 0.78
C LYS A 522 -2.47 -18.23 -0.14
N ASP A 523 -2.21 -18.23 -1.45
CA ASP A 523 -3.21 -18.39 -2.50
C ASP A 523 -2.73 -19.55 -3.38
N ILE A 524 -3.38 -20.72 -3.27
CA ILE A 524 -3.00 -21.92 -4.00
C ILE A 524 -3.77 -21.96 -5.32
N PRO A 525 -3.08 -21.92 -6.50
CA PRO A 525 -3.75 -22.06 -7.80
C PRO A 525 -4.49 -23.38 -7.93
N GLY A 526 -5.63 -23.38 -8.66
CA GLY A 526 -6.47 -24.57 -8.82
C GLY A 526 -5.75 -25.79 -9.40
N GLU A 527 -4.75 -25.59 -10.27
CA GLU A 527 -3.88 -26.67 -10.77
C GLU A 527 -3.07 -27.32 -9.64
N ILE A 528 -2.41 -26.52 -8.82
CA ILE A 528 -1.60 -27.00 -7.68
C ILE A 528 -2.51 -27.66 -6.65
N ALA A 529 -3.68 -27.08 -6.38
CA ALA A 529 -4.67 -27.70 -5.50
C ALA A 529 -5.12 -29.07 -6.00
N TYR A 530 -5.29 -29.22 -7.32
CA TYR A 530 -5.59 -30.52 -7.92
C TYR A 530 -4.48 -31.54 -7.70
N HIS A 531 -3.20 -31.16 -7.95
CA HIS A 531 -2.05 -32.03 -7.73
C HIS A 531 -1.96 -32.48 -6.26
N ILE A 532 -2.08 -31.54 -5.32
CA ILE A 532 -2.08 -31.83 -3.88
C ILE A 532 -3.19 -32.83 -3.55
N GLY A 533 -4.42 -32.59 -4.03
CA GLY A 533 -5.55 -33.49 -3.79
C GLY A 533 -5.30 -34.92 -4.26
N VAL A 534 -4.76 -35.08 -5.48
CA VAL A 534 -4.40 -36.40 -6.05
C VAL A 534 -3.31 -37.11 -5.25
N ILE A 535 -2.27 -36.37 -4.84
CA ILE A 535 -1.14 -36.92 -4.05
C ILE A 535 -1.63 -37.34 -2.66
N LEU A 536 -2.50 -36.56 -2.02
CA LEU A 536 -3.08 -36.91 -0.72
C LEU A 536 -3.94 -38.18 -0.80
N ILE A 537 -4.75 -38.35 -1.85
CA ILE A 537 -5.48 -39.62 -2.07
C ILE A 537 -4.53 -40.79 -2.20
N ALA A 538 -3.46 -40.64 -2.98
CA ALA A 538 -2.49 -41.72 -3.19
C ALA A 538 -1.72 -42.08 -1.91
N ASN A 539 -1.72 -41.19 -0.90
CA ASN A 539 -1.15 -41.41 0.43
C ASN A 539 -2.22 -41.62 1.53
N ASP A 540 -3.42 -42.09 1.15
CA ASP A 540 -4.53 -42.42 2.04
C ASP A 540 -5.13 -41.26 2.86
N ASP A 541 -4.74 -40.01 2.62
CA ASP A 541 -5.32 -38.82 3.28
C ASP A 541 -6.52 -38.26 2.49
N ARG A 542 -7.57 -39.07 2.41
CA ARG A 542 -8.83 -38.69 1.71
C ARG A 542 -9.48 -37.45 2.33
N LYS A 543 -9.35 -37.26 3.64
CA LYS A 543 -9.99 -36.15 4.35
C LYS A 543 -9.43 -34.80 3.92
N SER A 544 -8.11 -34.67 3.89
CA SER A 544 -7.44 -33.45 3.44
C SER A 544 -7.63 -33.22 1.95
N ALA A 545 -7.62 -34.27 1.13
CA ALA A 545 -7.83 -34.19 -0.32
C ALA A 545 -9.14 -33.49 -0.70
N VAL A 546 -10.23 -33.75 0.04
CA VAL A 546 -11.53 -33.12 -0.18
C VAL A 546 -11.46 -31.58 -0.16
N GLN A 547 -10.65 -31.01 0.74
CA GLN A 547 -10.51 -29.55 0.85
C GLN A 547 -9.86 -28.97 -0.42
N TYR A 548 -8.79 -29.60 -0.91
CA TYR A 548 -8.09 -29.13 -2.10
C TYR A 548 -8.93 -29.30 -3.37
N PHE A 549 -9.67 -30.39 -3.54
CA PHE A 549 -10.59 -30.50 -4.69
C PHE A 549 -11.74 -29.47 -4.63
N LYS A 550 -12.21 -29.06 -3.46
CA LYS A 550 -13.14 -27.93 -3.34
C LYS A 550 -12.49 -26.62 -3.76
N MET A 551 -11.24 -26.35 -3.36
CA MET A 551 -10.50 -25.16 -3.82
C MET A 551 -10.39 -25.14 -5.35
N VAL A 552 -10.14 -26.30 -6.00
CA VAL A 552 -10.15 -26.38 -7.46
C VAL A 552 -11.49 -25.92 -8.06
N LEU A 553 -12.61 -26.34 -7.46
CA LEU A 553 -13.95 -25.98 -7.98
C LEU A 553 -14.31 -24.51 -7.74
N ASP A 554 -13.72 -23.89 -6.73
CA ASP A 554 -13.93 -22.48 -6.40
C ASP A 554 -13.01 -21.54 -7.23
N ASP A 555 -12.02 -22.09 -7.95
CA ASP A 555 -11.07 -21.31 -8.74
C ASP A 555 -11.54 -21.21 -10.21
N PRO A 556 -12.04 -20.05 -10.66
CA PRO A 556 -12.54 -19.87 -12.01
C PRO A 556 -11.45 -19.83 -13.09
N ASP A 557 -10.18 -19.64 -12.69
CA ASP A 557 -9.06 -19.51 -13.62
C ASP A 557 -8.55 -20.87 -14.14
N TYR A 558 -8.96 -21.98 -13.48
CA TYR A 558 -8.54 -23.35 -13.83
C TYR A 558 -9.71 -24.30 -14.14
N PRO A 559 -10.65 -23.93 -15.04
CA PRO A 559 -11.85 -24.72 -15.34
C PRO A 559 -11.54 -26.12 -15.90
N GLN A 560 -10.36 -26.31 -16.50
CA GLN A 560 -9.91 -27.59 -17.06
C GLN A 560 -9.70 -28.70 -16.00
N TYR A 561 -9.59 -28.33 -14.73
CA TYR A 561 -9.47 -29.29 -13.62
C TYR A 561 -10.80 -29.56 -12.90
N HIS A 562 -11.87 -28.77 -13.16
CA HIS A 562 -13.13 -28.88 -12.42
C HIS A 562 -13.79 -30.27 -12.57
N ASP A 563 -13.84 -30.84 -13.77
CA ASP A 563 -14.47 -32.16 -13.97
C ASP A 563 -13.65 -33.27 -13.30
N LYS A 564 -12.32 -33.21 -13.40
CA LYS A 564 -11.44 -34.16 -12.71
C LYS A 564 -11.58 -34.08 -11.17
N ALA A 565 -11.72 -32.87 -10.63
CA ALA A 565 -11.93 -32.66 -9.19
C ALA A 565 -13.30 -33.20 -8.73
N LYS A 566 -14.37 -33.01 -9.53
CA LYS A 566 -15.71 -33.61 -9.27
C LYS A 566 -15.66 -35.13 -9.27
N GLU A 567 -14.99 -35.73 -10.25
CA GLU A 567 -14.83 -37.19 -10.33
C GLU A 567 -14.08 -37.71 -9.10
N ALA A 568 -13.00 -37.05 -8.69
CA ALA A 568 -12.26 -37.44 -7.50
C ALA A 568 -13.11 -37.32 -6.22
N LEU A 569 -13.86 -36.24 -6.04
CA LEU A 569 -14.78 -36.08 -4.92
C LEU A 569 -15.88 -37.14 -4.88
N ASN A 570 -16.45 -37.49 -6.03
CA ASN A 570 -17.45 -38.56 -6.10
C ASN A 570 -16.87 -39.93 -5.74
N ALA A 571 -15.63 -40.21 -6.15
CA ALA A 571 -14.94 -41.45 -5.79
C ALA A 571 -14.68 -41.55 -4.27
N ILE A 572 -14.31 -40.43 -3.64
CA ILE A 572 -14.12 -40.37 -2.15
C ILE A 572 -15.46 -40.56 -1.42
N GLY A 573 -16.56 -39.97 -1.92
CA GLY A 573 -17.88 -40.04 -1.29
C GLY A 573 -18.67 -41.34 -1.54
N GLY A 574 -18.30 -42.10 -2.55
CA GLY A 574 -18.96 -43.37 -2.90
C GLY A 574 -18.49 -44.58 -2.07
N ASP A 575 -17.43 -44.43 -1.29
CA ASP A 575 -16.87 -45.46 -0.42
C ASP A 575 -17.34 -45.31 1.07
N ASN A 576 -18.37 -44.50 1.38
CA ASN A 576 -18.99 -44.35 2.70
C ASN A 576 -20.33 -45.06 2.80
#